data_aa484d7a896601c35f72c1159f7bc4ee
#
_entry.id   aa484d7a896601c35f72c1159f7bc4ee
#
_cell.length_a   1.000
_cell.length_b   1.000
_cell.length_c   1.000
_cell.angle_alpha   90.00
_cell.angle_beta   90.00
_cell.angle_gamma   90.00
#
_symmetry.space_group_name_H-M   'P 1'
#
loop_
_entity.id
_entity.type
_entity.pdbx_description
1 polymer ?
#
loop_
_entity_poly.entity_id
_entity_poly.type
_entity_poly.pdbx_seq_one_letter_code
_entity_poly.pdbx_strand_id
1 'polypeptide(L)'
;MIKKTTVLKIICLIALAIVGCGTFELLQYGKAIQEETRIRMQKEKDYFLALEFEGVVVEKKYNVFVKKNEDKYSVTLLLHQIEPKPSFPYNSNIYFDYTCDSLLTIHIPQNVYNQIKEGDTIKKEVNDCNVVIGCK
;
A
#
# COMPACT_ATOMS: atom_id res chain seq x y z
N MET A 1 -31.52 52.59 -14.56
CA MET A 1 -30.84 52.45 -13.24
C MET A 1 -30.98 51.02 -12.72
N ILE A 2 -29.92 50.26 -12.63
CA ILE A 2 -29.97 48.89 -12.10
C ILE A 2 -30.16 48.98 -10.60
N LYS A 3 -31.19 48.29 -10.06
CA LYS A 3 -31.44 48.30 -8.62
C LYS A 3 -30.26 47.58 -7.90
N LYS A 4 -29.81 48.14 -6.77
CA LYS A 4 -28.74 47.53 -5.93
C LYS A 4 -28.96 46.03 -5.62
N THR A 5 -30.21 45.65 -5.46
CA THR A 5 -30.64 44.28 -5.24
C THR A 5 -30.38 43.35 -6.42
N THR A 6 -30.46 43.86 -7.65
CA THR A 6 -30.18 43.09 -8.86
C THR A 6 -28.69 42.87 -9.03
N VAL A 7 -27.87 43.91 -8.77
CA VAL A 7 -26.40 43.77 -8.79
C VAL A 7 -25.91 42.75 -7.75
N LEU A 8 -26.46 42.79 -6.54
CA LEU A 8 -26.12 41.85 -5.49
C LEU A 8 -26.44 40.39 -5.87
N LYS A 9 -27.61 40.17 -6.49
CA LYS A 9 -27.99 38.82 -6.99
C LYS A 9 -27.05 38.32 -8.07
N ILE A 10 -26.62 39.15 -8.97
CA ILE A 10 -25.65 38.78 -10.03
C ILE A 10 -24.30 38.41 -9.41
N ILE A 11 -23.83 39.19 -8.46
CA ILE A 11 -22.56 38.92 -7.76
C ILE A 11 -22.65 37.56 -7.00
N CYS A 12 -23.75 37.29 -6.33
CA CYS A 12 -23.97 36.01 -5.64
C CYS A 12 -23.99 34.83 -6.63
N LEU A 13 -24.63 34.97 -7.77
CA LEU A 13 -24.66 33.94 -8.81
C LEU A 13 -23.29 33.65 -9.39
N ILE A 14 -22.49 34.67 -9.64
CA ILE A 14 -21.12 34.52 -10.13
C ILE A 14 -20.25 33.83 -9.07
N ALA A 15 -20.37 34.21 -7.81
CA ALA A 15 -19.63 33.59 -6.72
C ALA A 15 -19.98 32.10 -6.56
N LEU A 16 -21.26 31.74 -6.65
CA LEU A 16 -21.71 30.36 -6.63
C LEU A 16 -21.19 29.54 -7.82
N ALA A 17 -21.16 30.12 -9.00
CA ALA A 17 -20.60 29.45 -10.18
C ALA A 17 -19.11 29.17 -10.03
N ILE A 18 -18.33 30.12 -9.52
CA ILE A 18 -16.90 29.95 -9.28
C ILE A 18 -16.64 28.86 -8.24
N VAL A 19 -17.37 28.85 -7.14
CA VAL A 19 -17.25 27.79 -6.10
C VAL A 19 -17.65 26.44 -6.67
N GLY A 20 -18.71 26.35 -7.45
CA GLY A 20 -19.16 25.12 -8.08
C GLY A 20 -18.13 24.53 -9.05
N CYS A 21 -17.52 25.35 -9.89
CA CYS A 21 -16.45 24.89 -10.79
C CYS A 21 -15.21 24.42 -10.04
N GLY A 22 -14.77 25.15 -9.02
CA GLY A 22 -13.62 24.76 -8.21
C GLY A 22 -13.81 23.44 -7.47
N THR A 23 -15.00 23.20 -6.89
CA THR A 23 -15.31 21.96 -6.22
C THR A 23 -15.39 20.77 -7.19
N PHE A 24 -15.90 20.98 -8.40
CA PHE A 24 -15.98 19.95 -9.43
C PHE A 24 -14.57 19.51 -9.91
N GLU A 25 -13.67 20.45 -10.14
CA GLU A 25 -12.27 20.15 -10.49
C GLU A 25 -11.54 19.39 -9.37
N LEU A 26 -11.72 19.79 -8.11
CA LEU A 26 -11.15 19.10 -6.96
C LEU A 26 -11.67 17.66 -6.83
N LEU A 27 -12.95 17.42 -7.09
CA LEU A 27 -13.54 16.09 -7.09
C LEU A 27 -12.99 15.20 -8.20
N GLN A 28 -12.80 15.75 -9.40
CA GLN A 28 -12.20 15.03 -10.52
C GLN A 28 -10.73 14.69 -10.23
N TYR A 29 -9.97 15.62 -9.69
CA TYR A 29 -8.58 15.40 -9.28
C TYR A 29 -8.47 14.31 -8.20
N GLY A 30 -9.34 14.35 -7.21
CA GLY A 30 -9.41 13.31 -6.17
C GLY A 30 -9.69 11.92 -6.73
N LYS A 31 -10.61 11.80 -7.70
CA LYS A 31 -10.91 10.53 -8.37
C LYS A 31 -9.72 10.01 -9.19
N ALA A 32 -9.01 10.89 -9.88
CA ALA A 32 -7.83 10.53 -10.65
C ALA A 32 -6.72 9.98 -9.75
N ILE A 33 -6.46 10.60 -8.60
CA ILE A 33 -5.48 10.12 -7.61
C ILE A 33 -5.90 8.76 -7.02
N GLN A 34 -7.18 8.58 -6.71
CA GLN A 34 -7.70 7.31 -6.20
C GLN A 34 -7.51 6.18 -7.21
N GLU A 35 -7.80 6.43 -8.48
CA GLU A 35 -7.63 5.44 -9.54
C GLU A 35 -6.15 5.08 -9.76
N GLU A 36 -5.27 6.06 -9.79
CA GLU A 36 -3.82 5.84 -9.89
C GLU A 36 -3.30 5.00 -8.71
N THR A 37 -3.75 5.34 -7.50
CA THR A 37 -3.40 4.58 -6.29
C THR A 37 -3.91 3.14 -6.38
N ARG A 38 -5.14 2.94 -6.84
CA ARG A 38 -5.73 1.61 -7.01
C ARG A 38 -4.94 0.75 -8.02
N ILE A 39 -4.57 1.34 -9.16
CA ILE A 39 -3.77 0.66 -10.18
C ILE A 39 -2.39 0.28 -9.63
N ARG A 40 -1.75 1.18 -8.90
CA ARG A 40 -0.45 0.92 -8.27
C ARG A 40 -0.54 -0.23 -7.27
N MET A 41 -1.53 -0.21 -6.37
CA MET A 41 -1.75 -1.27 -5.39
C MET A 41 -2.01 -2.62 -6.05
N GLN A 42 -2.76 -2.63 -7.16
CA GLN A 42 -3.02 -3.85 -7.90
C GLN A 42 -1.73 -4.41 -8.54
N LYS A 43 -0.90 -3.55 -9.13
CA LYS A 43 0.39 -3.96 -9.70
C LYS A 43 1.34 -4.53 -8.64
N GLU A 44 1.38 -3.92 -7.46
CA GLU A 44 2.18 -4.41 -6.33
C GLU A 44 1.72 -5.77 -5.84
N LYS A 45 0.40 -5.93 -5.73
CA LYS A 45 -0.20 -7.21 -5.36
C LYS A 45 0.10 -8.31 -6.39
N ASP A 46 -0.05 -8.01 -7.67
CA ASP A 46 0.25 -8.95 -8.75
C ASP A 46 1.74 -9.31 -8.76
N TYR A 47 2.59 -8.34 -8.51
CA TYR A 47 4.03 -8.56 -8.40
C TYR A 47 4.37 -9.45 -7.19
N PHE A 48 3.79 -9.19 -6.04
CA PHE A 48 3.98 -10.03 -4.84
C PHE A 48 3.49 -11.46 -5.07
N LEU A 49 2.36 -11.64 -5.77
CA LEU A 49 1.86 -12.97 -6.14
C LEU A 49 2.83 -13.73 -7.03
N ALA A 50 3.53 -13.04 -7.94
CA ALA A 50 4.49 -13.66 -8.85
C ALA A 50 5.82 -14.02 -8.18
N LEU A 51 6.11 -13.48 -6.98
CA LEU A 51 7.33 -13.78 -6.26
C LEU A 51 7.30 -15.19 -5.66
N GLU A 52 8.43 -15.86 -5.80
CA GLU A 52 8.78 -17.07 -5.04
C GLU A 52 10.00 -16.78 -4.18
N PHE A 53 9.90 -17.01 -2.88
CA PHE A 53 11.03 -16.79 -1.99
C PHE A 53 11.04 -17.75 -0.80
N GLU A 54 12.23 -17.95 -0.28
CA GLU A 54 12.48 -18.65 0.97
C GLU A 54 13.49 -17.85 1.80
N GLY A 55 13.21 -17.69 3.07
CA GLY A 55 14.07 -16.94 3.97
C GLY A 55 13.84 -17.26 5.43
N VAL A 56 14.79 -16.87 6.27
CA VAL A 56 14.74 -17.04 7.72
C VAL A 56 14.30 -15.73 8.37
N VAL A 57 13.37 -15.80 9.31
CA VAL A 57 12.91 -14.65 10.08
C VAL A 57 14.04 -14.15 10.97
N VAL A 58 14.50 -12.93 10.74
CA VAL A 58 15.51 -12.27 11.56
C VAL A 58 14.94 -11.23 12.50
N GLU A 59 13.77 -10.67 12.17
CA GLU A 59 13.12 -9.66 12.98
C GLU A 59 11.60 -9.70 12.82
N LYS A 60 10.90 -9.48 13.92
CA LYS A 60 9.45 -9.26 13.93
C LYS A 60 9.16 -7.86 14.42
N LYS A 61 8.26 -7.14 13.73
CA LYS A 61 7.86 -5.79 14.11
C LYS A 61 6.35 -5.69 14.25
N TYR A 62 5.94 -4.98 15.30
CA TYR A 62 4.58 -4.54 15.51
C TYR A 62 4.53 -3.02 15.52
N ASN A 63 3.80 -2.43 14.60
CA ASN A 63 3.67 -0.97 14.51
C ASN A 63 2.31 -0.50 15.03
N VAL A 64 2.30 0.06 16.23
CA VAL A 64 1.10 0.55 16.91
C VAL A 64 0.47 1.76 16.21
N PHE A 65 1.27 2.54 15.49
CA PHE A 65 0.82 3.78 14.86
C PHE A 65 0.10 3.59 13.53
N VAL A 66 0.17 2.40 12.95
CA VAL A 66 -0.52 2.09 11.70
C VAL A 66 -1.98 1.81 11.98
N LYS A 67 -2.89 2.50 11.26
CA LYS A 67 -4.34 2.37 11.46
C LYS A 67 -4.93 1.07 10.90
N LYS A 68 -4.37 0.56 9.79
CA LYS A 68 -4.83 -0.69 9.17
C LYS A 68 -4.22 -1.88 9.88
N ASN A 69 -5.04 -2.81 10.34
CA ASN A 69 -4.56 -4.04 11.02
C ASN A 69 -3.63 -4.88 10.14
N GLU A 70 -3.83 -4.87 8.82
CA GLU A 70 -3.02 -5.61 7.86
C GLU A 70 -1.57 -5.15 7.81
N ASP A 71 -1.32 -3.86 8.06
CA ASP A 71 0.01 -3.25 7.97
C ASP A 71 0.73 -3.16 9.33
N LYS A 72 0.08 -3.57 10.42
CA LYS A 72 0.66 -3.51 11.77
C LYS A 72 1.74 -4.53 12.03
N TYR A 73 1.62 -5.68 11.41
CA TYR A 73 2.49 -6.82 11.65
C TYR A 73 3.41 -7.04 10.47
N SER A 74 4.69 -7.02 10.70
CA SER A 74 5.69 -7.28 9.67
C SER A 74 6.80 -8.17 10.18
N VAL A 75 7.42 -8.88 9.26
CA VAL A 75 8.60 -9.68 9.50
C VAL A 75 9.66 -9.36 8.48
N THR A 76 10.91 -9.30 8.92
CA THR A 76 12.07 -9.17 8.05
C THR A 76 12.72 -10.53 7.89
N LEU A 77 12.94 -10.92 6.65
CA LEU A 77 13.51 -12.21 6.27
C LEU A 77 14.91 -12.01 5.72
N LEU A 78 15.83 -12.87 6.12
CA LEU A 78 17.10 -13.08 5.41
C LEU A 78 16.84 -14.11 4.31
N LEU A 79 16.89 -13.66 3.06
CA LEU A 79 16.57 -14.48 1.91
C LEU A 79 17.69 -15.47 1.59
N HIS A 80 17.32 -16.71 1.35
CA HIS A 80 18.17 -17.73 0.75
C HIS A 80 17.96 -17.74 -0.77
N GLN A 81 16.71 -17.54 -1.21
CA GLN A 81 16.34 -17.53 -2.61
C GLN A 81 15.17 -16.58 -2.83
N ILE A 82 15.20 -15.84 -3.93
CA ILE A 82 14.08 -15.02 -4.42
C ILE A 82 14.06 -15.03 -5.95
N GLU A 83 12.90 -15.33 -6.52
CA GLU A 83 12.65 -15.30 -7.96
C GLU A 83 11.26 -14.66 -8.26
N PRO A 84 11.13 -13.81 -9.27
CA PRO A 84 12.22 -13.08 -9.96
C PRO A 84 12.88 -12.07 -9.02
N LYS A 85 14.09 -11.65 -9.34
CA LYS A 85 14.77 -10.61 -8.54
C LYS A 85 13.87 -9.36 -8.49
N PRO A 86 13.57 -8.86 -7.29
CA PRO A 86 12.71 -7.69 -7.17
C PRO A 86 13.37 -6.47 -7.78
N SER A 87 12.77 -5.94 -8.83
CA SER A 87 13.06 -4.61 -9.35
C SER A 87 11.86 -3.73 -9.01
N PHE A 88 12.02 -2.87 -8.01
CA PHE A 88 10.95 -1.99 -7.58
C PHE A 88 10.97 -0.71 -8.38
N PRO A 89 10.03 -0.51 -9.33
CA PRO A 89 9.87 0.77 -9.98
C PRO A 89 9.23 1.82 -9.07
N TYR A 90 8.74 1.43 -7.90
CA TYR A 90 8.04 2.29 -6.96
C TYR A 90 8.54 2.10 -5.54
N ASN A 91 8.72 3.21 -4.81
CA ASN A 91 8.86 3.20 -3.36
C ASN A 91 7.52 2.80 -2.73
N SER A 92 7.26 1.51 -2.68
CA SER A 92 6.01 1.01 -2.17
C SER A 92 6.25 0.08 -0.99
N ASN A 93 5.82 0.52 0.18
CA ASN A 93 5.87 -0.23 1.44
C ASN A 93 4.53 -0.90 1.75
N ILE A 94 3.64 -1.05 0.75
CA ILE A 94 2.28 -1.53 1.01
C ILE A 94 2.28 -3.02 1.31
N TYR A 95 3.06 -3.80 0.60
CA TYR A 95 3.13 -5.26 0.78
C TYR A 95 4.49 -5.75 1.25
N PHE A 96 5.56 -5.10 0.84
CA PHE A 96 6.93 -5.47 1.18
C PHE A 96 7.87 -4.30 1.00
N ASP A 97 8.94 -4.30 1.75
CA ASP A 97 10.06 -3.37 1.66
C ASP A 97 11.34 -4.18 1.47
N TYR A 98 12.07 -3.86 0.41
CA TYR A 98 13.34 -4.51 0.08
C TYR A 98 14.49 -3.58 0.44
N THR A 99 15.15 -3.86 1.54
CA THR A 99 16.17 -2.96 2.11
C THR A 99 17.56 -3.21 1.58
N CYS A 100 17.85 -4.43 1.15
CA CYS A 100 19.13 -4.81 0.53
C CYS A 100 18.98 -6.13 -0.24
N ASP A 101 20.03 -6.57 -0.92
CA ASP A 101 19.99 -7.77 -1.78
C ASP A 101 19.62 -9.08 -1.07
N SER A 102 19.64 -9.10 0.26
CA SER A 102 19.39 -10.30 1.06
C SER A 102 18.30 -10.15 2.12
N LEU A 103 17.78 -8.95 2.36
CA LEU A 103 16.74 -8.72 3.36
C LEU A 103 15.44 -8.28 2.70
N LEU A 104 14.35 -8.91 3.09
CA LEU A 104 12.99 -8.60 2.65
C LEU A 104 12.08 -8.41 3.85
N THR A 105 11.39 -7.29 3.92
CA THR A 105 10.33 -7.04 4.92
C THR A 105 8.97 -7.23 4.26
N ILE A 106 8.15 -8.07 4.86
CA ILE A 106 6.78 -8.33 4.41
C ILE A 106 5.77 -8.07 5.51
N HIS A 107 4.59 -7.62 5.13
CA HIS A 107 3.43 -7.52 6.02
C HIS A 107 2.67 -8.83 6.03
N ILE A 108 2.31 -9.29 7.22
CA ILE A 108 1.63 -10.57 7.42
C ILE A 108 0.40 -10.40 8.31
N PRO A 109 -0.60 -11.29 8.21
CA PRO A 109 -1.74 -11.31 9.11
C PRO A 109 -1.33 -11.58 10.57
N GLN A 110 -2.12 -11.07 11.50
CA GLN A 110 -1.87 -11.25 12.94
C GLN A 110 -1.77 -12.72 13.36
N ASN A 111 -2.62 -13.57 12.81
CA ASN A 111 -2.61 -15.01 13.13
C ASN A 111 -1.29 -15.69 12.72
N VAL A 112 -0.74 -15.31 11.56
CA VAL A 112 0.56 -15.80 11.09
C VAL A 112 1.69 -15.22 11.94
N TYR A 113 1.64 -13.93 12.24
CA TYR A 113 2.61 -13.26 13.09
C TYR A 113 2.75 -13.91 14.47
N ASN A 114 1.63 -14.32 15.07
CA ASN A 114 1.62 -14.97 16.38
C ASN A 114 2.24 -16.38 16.37
N GLN A 115 2.25 -17.04 15.22
CA GLN A 115 2.80 -18.38 15.05
C GLN A 115 4.29 -18.36 14.69
N ILE A 116 4.77 -17.28 14.11
CA ILE A 116 6.16 -17.13 13.67
C ILE A 116 7.05 -16.75 14.84
N LYS A 117 8.24 -17.36 14.86
CA LYS A 117 9.35 -17.01 15.77
C LYS A 117 10.57 -16.60 14.96
N GLU A 118 11.45 -15.81 15.56
CA GLU A 118 12.76 -15.52 14.98
C GLU A 118 13.54 -16.85 14.79
N GLY A 119 14.15 -17.00 13.63
CA GLY A 119 14.82 -18.24 13.23
C GLY A 119 13.96 -19.24 12.45
N ASP A 120 12.65 -19.02 12.37
CA ASP A 120 11.77 -19.84 11.53
C ASP A 120 12.04 -19.57 10.05
N THR A 121 11.87 -20.59 9.23
CA THR A 121 11.93 -20.48 7.77
C THR A 121 10.55 -20.20 7.21
N ILE A 122 10.46 -19.18 6.38
CA ILE A 122 9.24 -18.83 5.65
C ILE A 122 9.46 -19.05 4.17
N LYS A 123 8.51 -19.73 3.56
CA LYS A 123 8.46 -19.97 2.12
C LYS A 123 7.18 -19.38 1.54
N LYS A 124 7.29 -18.79 0.37
CA LYS A 124 6.18 -18.36 -0.47
C LYS A 124 6.35 -18.93 -1.86
N GLU A 125 5.28 -19.54 -2.36
CA GLU A 125 5.23 -20.08 -3.72
C GLU A 125 4.59 -19.09 -4.69
N VAL A 126 4.85 -19.29 -5.97
CA VAL A 126 4.25 -18.51 -7.05
C VAL A 126 2.73 -18.63 -7.00
N ASN A 127 2.04 -17.51 -7.24
CA ASN A 127 0.57 -17.40 -7.23
C ASN A 127 -0.10 -17.72 -5.89
N ASP A 128 0.65 -17.83 -4.81
CA ASP A 128 0.09 -17.95 -3.46
C ASP A 128 0.23 -16.62 -2.70
N CYS A 129 -0.85 -16.16 -2.09
CA CYS A 129 -0.84 -15.01 -1.19
C CYS A 129 -0.34 -15.37 0.22
N ASN A 130 -0.29 -16.65 0.55
CA ASN A 130 0.04 -17.12 1.87
C ASN A 130 1.52 -17.49 1.95
N VAL A 131 2.10 -17.18 3.08
CA VAL A 131 3.43 -17.67 3.44
C VAL A 131 3.30 -18.94 4.27
N VAL A 132 4.09 -19.94 3.95
CA VAL A 132 4.14 -21.21 4.70
C VAL A 132 5.30 -21.15 5.67
N ILE A 133 5.01 -21.47 6.92
CA ILE A 133 6.02 -21.55 7.98
C ILE A 133 6.62 -22.96 7.93
N GLY A 134 7.91 -23.02 7.57
CA GLY A 134 8.67 -24.26 7.70
C GLY A 134 9.09 -24.46 9.14
N CYS A 135 8.65 -25.55 9.75
CA CYS A 135 9.23 -26.00 11.01
C CYS A 135 10.60 -26.63 10.75
N LYS A 136 11.59 -26.16 11.49
CA LYS A 136 12.87 -26.89 11.59
C LYS A 136 12.70 -28.18 12.37
#